data_933261e093b0ebc082b3c0e00988172f
#
_entry.id   933261e093b0ebc082b3c0e00988172f
#
_cell.length_a   1.000
_cell.length_b   1.000
_cell.length_c   1.000
_cell.angle_alpha   90.00
_cell.angle_beta   90.00
_cell.angle_gamma   90.00
#
_symmetry.space_group_name_H-M   'P 1'
#
loop_
_entity.id
_entity.type
_entity.pdbx_description
1 polymer ?
#
loop_
_entity_poly.entity_id
_entity_poly.type
_entity_poly.pdbx_seq_one_letter_code
_entity_poly.pdbx_strand_id
1 'polypeptide(L)'
;MTDLTYVQEYNAIVDVLNQYNEGGKQAKSEIMKPAFSEQATIFGVDGDANLTGGSIQGLYDTIDTAFRPSPEAKAAIVRVDIVGTAASARIDTDDISGFRFTDFFNLLKVNGRWTVVSKIYHTHAAS
;
A
#
# COMPACT_ATOMS: atom_id res chain seq x y z
N MET A 1 21.13 -7.17 -21.68
CA MET A 1 20.14 -7.39 -20.64
C MET A 1 18.76 -7.36 -21.29
N THR A 2 17.95 -8.36 -21.02
CA THR A 2 16.61 -8.46 -21.61
C THR A 2 15.62 -7.69 -20.75
N ASP A 3 14.84 -6.80 -21.37
CA ASP A 3 13.78 -6.11 -20.66
C ASP A 3 12.71 -7.09 -20.20
N LEU A 4 12.12 -6.83 -19.04
CA LEU A 4 11.04 -7.64 -18.53
C LEU A 4 9.76 -7.39 -19.36
N THR A 5 8.95 -8.43 -19.48
CA THR A 5 7.63 -8.30 -20.11
C THR A 5 6.65 -7.61 -19.17
N TYR A 6 5.54 -7.13 -19.71
CA TYR A 6 4.47 -6.58 -18.88
C TYR A 6 4.02 -7.58 -17.79
N VAL A 7 3.90 -8.86 -18.13
CA VAL A 7 3.48 -9.88 -17.14
C VAL A 7 4.49 -9.99 -16.01
N GLN A 8 5.79 -9.97 -16.33
CA GLN A 8 6.84 -10.02 -15.31
C GLN A 8 6.84 -8.77 -14.43
N GLU A 9 6.68 -7.59 -15.04
CA GLU A 9 6.58 -6.33 -14.28
C GLU A 9 5.32 -6.31 -13.40
N TYR A 10 4.18 -6.75 -13.95
CA TYR A 10 2.94 -6.85 -13.21
C TYR A 10 3.10 -7.75 -11.98
N ASN A 11 3.68 -8.93 -12.16
CA ASN A 11 3.88 -9.86 -11.04
C ASN A 11 4.82 -9.30 -9.98
N ALA A 12 5.85 -8.56 -10.39
CA ALA A 12 6.78 -7.92 -9.44
C ALA A 12 6.04 -6.86 -8.61
N ILE A 13 5.16 -6.08 -9.23
CA ILE A 13 4.36 -5.07 -8.51
C ILE A 13 3.36 -5.75 -7.57
N VAL A 14 2.71 -6.82 -8.01
CA VAL A 14 1.79 -7.59 -7.15
C VAL A 14 2.50 -8.11 -5.91
N ASP A 15 3.74 -8.60 -6.05
CA ASP A 15 4.54 -9.05 -4.91
C ASP A 15 4.80 -7.91 -3.90
N VAL A 16 5.14 -6.72 -4.40
CA VAL A 16 5.35 -5.53 -3.56
C VAL A 16 4.06 -5.15 -2.82
N LEU A 17 2.94 -5.12 -3.54
CA LEU A 17 1.65 -4.78 -2.94
C LEU A 17 1.20 -5.80 -1.90
N ASN A 18 1.51 -7.08 -2.12
CA ASN A 18 1.18 -8.13 -1.16
C ASN A 18 2.03 -8.07 0.12
N GLN A 19 3.24 -7.52 0.06
CA GLN A 19 3.99 -7.22 1.29
C GLN A 19 3.24 -6.19 2.15
N TYR A 20 2.67 -5.18 1.51
CA TYR A 20 1.84 -4.21 2.21
C TYR A 20 0.59 -4.89 2.81
N ASN A 21 -0.12 -5.68 2.01
CA ASN A 21 -1.32 -6.37 2.45
C ASN A 21 -1.04 -7.28 3.65
N GLU A 22 0.04 -8.04 3.60
CA GLU A 22 0.40 -8.97 4.67
C GLU A 22 0.79 -8.21 5.95
N GLY A 23 1.55 -7.12 5.81
CA GLY A 23 1.93 -6.28 6.95
C GLY A 23 0.72 -5.68 7.65
N GLY A 24 -0.27 -5.24 6.88
CA GLY A 24 -1.53 -4.74 7.45
C GLY A 24 -2.32 -5.84 8.16
N LYS A 25 -2.44 -6.99 7.53
CA LYS A 25 -3.17 -8.13 8.09
C LYS A 25 -2.59 -8.62 9.40
N GLN A 26 -1.26 -8.65 9.52
CA GLN A 26 -0.57 -9.07 10.73
C GLN A 26 -0.33 -7.93 11.73
N ALA A 27 -0.65 -6.70 11.35
CA ALA A 27 -0.40 -5.48 12.14
C ALA A 27 1.09 -5.34 12.50
N LYS A 28 1.96 -5.59 11.51
CA LYS A 28 3.42 -5.50 11.66
C LYS A 28 4.00 -4.67 10.53
N SER A 29 4.44 -3.46 10.85
CA SER A 29 5.03 -2.56 9.86
C SER A 29 6.29 -3.13 9.23
N GLU A 30 7.07 -3.92 9.96
CA GLU A 30 8.31 -4.51 9.43
C GLU A 30 8.08 -5.38 8.20
N ILE A 31 6.88 -5.98 8.07
CA ILE A 31 6.55 -6.82 6.92
C ILE A 31 6.30 -5.95 5.69
N MET A 32 5.69 -4.77 5.85
CA MET A 32 5.36 -3.90 4.72
C MET A 32 6.46 -2.90 4.35
N LYS A 33 7.40 -2.61 5.24
CA LYS A 33 8.47 -1.64 4.98
C LYS A 33 9.23 -1.90 3.69
N PRO A 34 9.58 -3.14 3.31
CA PRO A 34 10.31 -3.36 2.06
C PRO A 34 9.56 -2.92 0.81
N ALA A 35 8.24 -2.76 0.89
CA ALA A 35 7.42 -2.31 -0.25
C ALA A 35 7.56 -0.81 -0.53
N PHE A 36 8.02 -0.02 0.43
CA PHE A 36 8.02 1.44 0.38
C PHE A 36 9.42 2.00 0.26
N SER A 37 9.52 3.12 -0.49
CA SER A 37 10.70 3.97 -0.44
C SER A 37 10.80 4.62 0.94
N GLU A 38 12.01 4.90 1.39
CA GLU A 38 12.23 5.68 2.61
C GLU A 38 11.66 7.10 2.49
N GLN A 39 11.53 7.60 1.27
CA GLN A 39 10.97 8.93 0.98
C GLN A 39 9.46 8.90 0.73
N ALA A 40 8.83 7.75 0.87
CA ALA A 40 7.40 7.61 0.59
C ALA A 40 6.55 8.48 1.51
N THR A 41 5.40 8.89 0.98
CA THR A 41 4.41 9.68 1.72
C THR A 41 3.09 8.95 1.79
N ILE A 42 2.28 9.33 2.78
CA ILE A 42 0.91 8.86 2.94
C ILE A 42 0.03 10.06 3.27
N PHE A 43 -1.11 10.18 2.56
CA PHE A 43 -2.08 11.24 2.82
C PHE A 43 -3.50 10.72 2.69
N GLY A 44 -4.39 11.28 3.50
CA GLY A 44 -5.81 11.03 3.44
C GLY A 44 -6.59 12.22 3.96
N VAL A 45 -7.89 12.04 4.11
CA VAL A 45 -8.79 13.06 4.67
C VAL A 45 -9.35 12.50 5.97
N ASP A 46 -9.25 13.27 7.06
CA ASP A 46 -9.73 12.83 8.38
C ASP A 46 -11.25 13.07 8.54
N GLY A 47 -11.77 12.68 9.71
CA GLY A 47 -13.20 12.81 10.00
C GLY A 47 -13.73 14.23 10.02
N ASP A 48 -12.86 15.24 10.13
CA ASP A 48 -13.20 16.66 10.11
C ASP A 48 -12.97 17.31 8.73
N ALA A 49 -12.78 16.48 7.70
CA ALA A 49 -12.54 16.90 6.31
C ALA A 49 -11.22 17.64 6.11
N ASN A 50 -10.24 17.39 6.97
CA ASN A 50 -8.91 17.99 6.88
C ASN A 50 -7.90 17.02 6.25
N LEU A 51 -6.95 17.58 5.49
CA LEU A 51 -5.81 16.82 5.01
C LEU A 51 -4.98 16.32 6.19
N THR A 52 -4.67 15.03 6.19
CA THR A 52 -3.80 14.43 7.20
C THR A 52 -2.77 13.54 6.50
N GLY A 53 -1.56 13.50 7.05
CA GLY A 53 -0.52 12.66 6.50
C GLY A 53 0.87 13.26 6.61
N GLY A 54 1.77 12.75 5.80
CA GLY A 54 3.17 13.14 5.74
C GLY A 54 4.05 11.96 5.37
N SER A 55 5.17 11.80 6.07
CA SER A 55 6.06 10.67 5.87
C SER A 55 5.35 9.34 6.10
N ILE A 56 5.73 8.32 5.34
CA ILE A 56 5.23 6.96 5.49
C ILE A 56 5.47 6.39 6.90
N GLN A 57 6.40 6.96 7.65
CA GLN A 57 6.65 6.55 9.04
C GLN A 57 5.37 6.63 9.88
N GLY A 58 4.49 7.59 9.59
CA GLY A 58 3.19 7.70 10.27
C GLY A 58 2.32 6.46 10.10
N LEU A 59 2.35 5.83 8.91
CA LEU A 59 1.65 4.57 8.68
C LEU A 59 2.24 3.46 9.56
N TYR A 60 3.57 3.35 9.60
CA TYR A 60 4.23 2.31 10.39
C TYR A 60 3.88 2.44 11.86
N ASP A 61 3.91 3.65 12.39
CA ASP A 61 3.57 3.90 13.78
C ASP A 61 2.11 3.50 14.07
N THR A 62 1.20 3.82 13.18
CA THR A 62 -0.23 3.47 13.32
C THR A 62 -0.45 1.96 13.25
N ILE A 63 0.22 1.29 12.31
CA ILE A 63 0.12 -0.17 12.17
C ILE A 63 0.60 -0.86 13.45
N ASP A 64 1.72 -0.40 14.00
CA ASP A 64 2.35 -1.05 15.16
C ASP A 64 1.65 -0.75 16.48
N THR A 65 0.93 0.38 16.59
CA THR A 65 0.34 0.83 17.86
C THR A 65 -1.18 0.76 17.90
N ALA A 66 -1.87 0.91 16.77
CA ALA A 66 -3.33 1.04 16.73
C ALA A 66 -4.04 -0.10 16.01
N PHE A 67 -3.36 -0.77 15.07
CA PHE A 67 -3.96 -1.90 14.36
C PHE A 67 -3.75 -3.19 15.16
N ARG A 68 -4.65 -4.15 14.95
CA ARG A 68 -4.53 -5.49 15.51
C ARG A 68 -4.46 -6.52 14.38
N PRO A 69 -3.86 -7.69 14.63
CA PRO A 69 -3.90 -8.77 13.65
C PRO A 69 -5.33 -9.08 13.22
N SER A 70 -5.54 -9.21 11.92
CA SER A 70 -6.87 -9.39 11.33
C SER A 70 -6.84 -10.55 10.35
N PRO A 71 -6.86 -11.81 10.83
CA PRO A 71 -6.78 -12.98 9.93
C PRO A 71 -7.95 -13.06 8.95
N GLU A 72 -9.08 -12.42 9.27
CA GLU A 72 -10.24 -12.33 8.39
C GLU A 72 -10.13 -11.25 7.30
N ALA A 73 -9.10 -10.41 7.34
CA ALA A 73 -8.93 -9.34 6.35
C ALA A 73 -8.80 -9.89 4.94
N LYS A 74 -9.47 -9.25 4.00
CA LYS A 74 -9.47 -9.61 2.58
C LYS A 74 -9.10 -8.40 1.76
N ALA A 75 -8.09 -8.56 0.91
CA ALA A 75 -7.63 -7.50 0.03
C ALA A 75 -7.79 -7.90 -1.43
N ALA A 76 -8.20 -6.96 -2.25
CA ALA A 76 -8.27 -7.12 -3.70
C ALA A 76 -7.41 -6.07 -4.36
N ILE A 77 -6.45 -6.50 -5.19
CA ILE A 77 -5.71 -5.61 -6.07
C ILE A 77 -6.61 -5.38 -7.29
N VAL A 78 -7.27 -4.23 -7.32
CA VAL A 78 -8.33 -3.94 -8.28
C VAL A 78 -7.75 -3.55 -9.64
N ARG A 79 -6.62 -2.87 -9.65
CA ARG A 79 -6.02 -2.31 -10.86
C ARG A 79 -4.53 -2.09 -10.68
N VAL A 80 -3.78 -2.35 -11.74
CA VAL A 80 -2.35 -2.00 -11.84
C VAL A 80 -2.11 -1.46 -13.25
N ASP A 81 -1.62 -0.24 -13.35
CA ASP A 81 -1.22 0.39 -14.62
C ASP A 81 0.28 0.60 -14.63
N ILE A 82 0.94 0.22 -15.72
CA ILE A 82 2.40 0.29 -15.83
C ILE A 82 2.79 0.95 -17.13
N VAL A 83 3.65 1.97 -17.03
CA VAL A 83 4.28 2.58 -18.21
C VAL A 83 5.76 2.80 -17.88
N GLY A 84 6.63 2.01 -18.51
CA GLY A 84 8.08 2.14 -18.28
C GLY A 84 8.44 1.93 -16.80
N THR A 85 9.00 2.96 -16.19
CA THR A 85 9.44 2.91 -14.78
C THR A 85 8.41 3.44 -13.80
N ALA A 86 7.19 3.74 -14.25
CA ALA A 86 6.14 4.30 -13.40
C ALA A 86 4.91 3.40 -13.41
N ALA A 87 4.26 3.29 -12.25
CA ALA A 87 3.05 2.50 -12.11
C ALA A 87 2.11 3.11 -11.08
N SER A 88 0.82 2.80 -11.23
CA SER A 88 -0.18 3.12 -10.22
C SER A 88 -1.07 1.90 -9.98
N ALA A 89 -1.58 1.77 -8.74
CA ALA A 89 -2.40 0.63 -8.38
C ALA A 89 -3.46 1.03 -7.36
N ARG A 90 -4.52 0.21 -7.29
CA ARG A 90 -5.58 0.37 -6.30
C ARG A 90 -5.77 -0.95 -5.55
N ILE A 91 -5.90 -0.87 -4.24
CA ILE A 91 -6.24 -2.01 -3.38
C ILE A 91 -7.47 -1.63 -2.55
N ASP A 92 -8.46 -2.52 -2.54
CA ASP A 92 -9.58 -2.42 -1.60
C ASP A 92 -9.38 -3.50 -0.54
N THR A 93 -9.56 -3.13 0.73
CA THR A 93 -9.37 -4.07 1.85
C THR A 93 -10.59 -4.03 2.77
N ASP A 94 -11.11 -5.21 3.09
CA ASP A 94 -12.21 -5.41 4.05
C ASP A 94 -11.69 -6.02 5.34
N ASP A 95 -12.35 -5.69 6.44
CA ASP A 95 -12.17 -6.35 7.74
C ASP A 95 -10.74 -6.29 8.29
N ILE A 96 -10.08 -5.15 8.09
CA ILE A 96 -8.76 -4.92 8.68
C ILE A 96 -8.90 -4.02 9.91
N SER A 97 -8.64 -4.58 11.10
CA SER A 97 -8.84 -3.89 12.39
C SER A 97 -10.24 -3.25 12.51
N GLY A 98 -11.24 -3.87 11.90
CA GLY A 98 -12.63 -3.36 11.90
C GLY A 98 -12.90 -2.28 10.87
N PHE A 99 -11.96 -1.98 9.99
CA PHE A 99 -12.10 -0.94 8.96
C PHE A 99 -12.17 -1.53 7.56
N ARG A 100 -12.69 -0.71 6.64
CA ARG A 100 -12.57 -0.93 5.19
C ARG A 100 -11.84 0.25 4.60
N PHE A 101 -10.89 -0.03 3.72
CA PHE A 101 -10.10 1.01 3.06
C PHE A 101 -10.10 0.83 1.55
N THR A 102 -9.96 1.95 0.84
CA THR A 102 -9.48 1.97 -0.53
C THR A 102 -8.16 2.73 -0.53
N ASP A 103 -7.13 2.10 -1.06
CA ASP A 103 -5.78 2.65 -1.14
C ASP A 103 -5.36 2.82 -2.59
N PHE A 104 -4.78 3.98 -2.92
CA PHE A 104 -4.13 4.22 -4.20
C PHE A 104 -2.64 4.35 -3.98
N PHE A 105 -1.87 3.64 -4.81
CA PHE A 105 -0.42 3.60 -4.73
C PHE A 105 0.20 4.12 -6.01
N ASN A 106 1.25 4.91 -5.88
CA ASN A 106 2.14 5.24 -6.99
C ASN A 106 3.50 4.59 -6.73
N LEU A 107 4.03 3.92 -7.75
CA LEU A 107 5.27 3.17 -7.65
C LEU A 107 6.25 3.62 -8.73
N LEU A 108 7.53 3.51 -8.42
CA LEU A 108 8.60 3.73 -9.38
C LEU A 108 9.55 2.53 -9.36
N LYS A 109 10.12 2.22 -10.53
CA LYS A 109 11.13 1.17 -10.64
C LYS A 109 12.49 1.82 -10.52
N VAL A 110 13.17 1.56 -9.41
CA VAL A 110 14.45 2.16 -9.06
C VAL A 110 15.49 1.05 -8.94
N ASN A 111 16.56 1.12 -9.71
CA ASN A 111 17.61 0.10 -9.73
C ASN A 111 17.05 -1.31 -9.89
N GLY A 112 16.09 -1.46 -10.81
CA GLY A 112 15.49 -2.76 -11.13
C GLY A 112 14.44 -3.24 -10.14
N ARG A 113 14.04 -2.44 -9.15
CA ARG A 113 13.06 -2.82 -8.13
C ARG A 113 11.92 -1.84 -8.06
N TRP A 114 10.69 -2.35 -7.99
CA TRP A 114 9.52 -1.52 -7.77
C TRP A 114 9.42 -1.12 -6.29
N THR A 115 9.15 0.16 -6.05
CA THR A 115 8.99 0.70 -4.70
C THR A 115 7.83 1.70 -4.70
N VAL A 116 7.02 1.66 -3.64
CA VAL A 116 5.93 2.63 -3.46
C VAL A 116 6.52 3.94 -3.00
N VAL A 117 6.19 5.03 -3.71
CA VAL A 117 6.64 6.38 -3.35
C VAL A 117 5.52 7.25 -2.79
N SER A 118 4.26 6.86 -3.00
CA SER A 118 3.11 7.65 -2.56
C SER A 118 1.92 6.72 -2.32
N LYS A 119 1.23 6.93 -1.22
CA LYS A 119 -0.01 6.26 -0.90
C LYS A 119 -1.04 7.30 -0.47
N ILE A 120 -2.23 7.26 -1.06
CA ILE A 120 -3.38 7.99 -0.55
C ILE A 120 -4.50 6.99 -0.27
N TYR A 121 -5.37 7.33 0.68
CA TYR A 121 -6.40 6.38 1.09
C TYR A 121 -7.70 7.06 1.46
N HIS A 122 -8.77 6.29 1.36
CA HIS A 122 -10.09 6.64 1.89
C HIS A 122 -10.51 5.56 2.90
N THR A 123 -10.91 5.99 4.08
CA THR A 123 -11.47 5.10 5.09
C THR A 123 -12.98 5.08 4.93
N HIS A 124 -13.53 3.91 4.63
CA HIS A 124 -14.98 3.74 4.54
C HIS A 124 -15.57 3.58 5.92
N ALA A 125 -16.83 3.91 6.07
CA ALA A 125 -17.52 3.67 7.33
C ALA A 125 -17.44 2.16 7.67
N ALA A 126 -17.27 1.86 8.94
CA ALA A 126 -17.27 0.47 9.42
C ALA A 126 -18.62 -0.16 9.08
N SER A 127 -18.57 -1.37 8.53
CA SER A 127 -19.78 -2.11 8.19
C SER A 127 -20.36 -2.79 9.42
#